data_b55b8b4df005e6400e03ea8ae8bfa356
#
_entry.id   b55b8b4df005e6400e03ea8ae8bfa356
#
_cell.length_a   1.000
_cell.length_b   1.000
_cell.length_c   1.000
_cell.angle_alpha   90.00
_cell.angle_beta   90.00
_cell.angle_gamma   90.00
#
_symmetry.space_group_name_H-M   'P 1'
#
loop_
_entity.id
_entity.type
_entity.pdbx_description
1 polymer ?
#
loop_
_entity_poly.entity_id
_entity_poly.type
_entity_poly.pdbx_seq_one_letter_code
_entity_poly.pdbx_strand_id
1 'polypeptide(L)'
;SLVWEPRFLPVSEQFLLSEAVALALTDLFGGYGIDARIKWTNDIYAGDRKLVGILIEHNLTGDRLSRTIVGIGVNVNQTRFDPSLPNPSSMCLETGCEYDRQEVLHRLGDCLAARYEQLEKGDREALQADYRRRMYRLGERHRYRYPDGRTVEAVLRGVRPSGELLLELPDGRTEEIGRAHV
;
A
#
# COMPACT_ATOMS: atom_id res chain seq x y z
N SER A 1 -12.09 8.92 4.10
CA SER A 1 -11.37 9.50 2.95
C SER A 1 -10.75 10.83 3.33
N LEU A 2 -9.67 11.18 2.70
CA LEU A 2 -9.00 12.47 2.82
C LEU A 2 -8.68 13.03 1.43
N VAL A 3 -8.38 14.33 1.38
CA VAL A 3 -8.00 15.02 0.15
C VAL A 3 -6.66 15.72 0.38
N TRP A 4 -5.73 15.49 -0.54
CA TRP A 4 -4.46 16.21 -0.62
C TRP A 4 -4.41 17.08 -1.89
N GLU A 5 -3.63 18.15 -1.85
CA GLU A 5 -3.31 18.98 -3.00
C GLU A 5 -1.79 18.98 -3.26
N PRO A 6 -1.25 17.85 -3.75
CA PRO A 6 0.21 17.65 -3.88
C PRO A 6 0.77 18.35 -5.14
N ARG A 7 0.55 19.67 -5.25
CA ARG A 7 0.96 20.49 -6.42
C ARG A 7 2.48 20.50 -6.66
N PHE A 8 3.26 20.06 -5.67
CA PHE A 8 4.71 19.90 -5.78
C PHE A 8 5.12 18.66 -6.56
N LEU A 9 4.20 17.66 -6.72
CA LEU A 9 4.49 16.42 -7.43
C LEU A 9 4.11 16.47 -8.91
N PRO A 10 5.02 16.10 -9.82
CA PRO A 10 4.67 15.83 -11.21
C PRO A 10 3.87 14.52 -11.32
N VAL A 11 3.09 14.38 -12.40
CA VAL A 11 2.27 13.18 -12.66
C VAL A 11 3.12 11.91 -12.72
N SER A 12 4.35 12.02 -13.25
CA SER A 12 5.29 10.89 -13.33
C SER A 12 5.70 10.31 -11.97
N GLU A 13 5.53 11.08 -10.89
CA GLU A 13 5.85 10.69 -9.51
C GLU A 13 4.60 10.36 -8.67
N GLN A 14 3.43 10.22 -9.28
CA GLN A 14 2.17 10.01 -8.56
C GLN A 14 2.18 8.79 -7.63
N PHE A 15 2.97 7.76 -7.95
CA PHE A 15 3.05 6.55 -7.14
C PHE A 15 3.65 6.79 -5.75
N LEU A 16 4.46 7.83 -5.56
CA LEU A 16 4.98 8.22 -4.25
C LEU A 16 3.87 8.51 -3.23
N LEU A 17 2.70 9.00 -3.68
CA LEU A 17 1.55 9.16 -2.78
C LEU A 17 0.99 7.83 -2.31
N SER A 18 0.94 6.83 -3.19
CA SER A 18 0.54 5.47 -2.82
C SER A 18 1.51 4.86 -1.82
N GLU A 19 2.82 5.08 -2.01
CA GLU A 19 3.86 4.64 -1.08
C GLU A 19 3.71 5.32 0.29
N ALA A 20 3.50 6.64 0.32
CA ALA A 20 3.32 7.39 1.55
C ALA A 20 2.10 6.92 2.35
N VAL A 21 0.96 6.70 1.68
CA VAL A 21 -0.27 6.18 2.32
C VAL A 21 -0.06 4.77 2.87
N ALA A 22 0.54 3.88 2.09
CA ALA A 22 0.79 2.51 2.51
C ALA A 22 1.76 2.44 3.69
N LEU A 23 2.81 3.28 3.69
CA LEU A 23 3.74 3.41 4.81
C LEU A 23 3.06 3.94 6.07
N ALA A 24 2.24 4.97 5.96
CA ALA A 24 1.48 5.50 7.09
C ALA A 24 0.61 4.43 7.75
N LEU A 25 0.00 3.56 6.96
CA LEU A 25 -0.79 2.43 7.46
C LEU A 25 0.08 1.38 8.15
N THR A 26 1.25 1.04 7.60
CA THR A 26 2.15 0.12 8.28
C THR A 26 2.73 0.71 9.58
N ASP A 27 2.96 2.03 9.63
CA ASP A 27 3.36 2.74 10.87
C ASP A 27 2.24 2.68 11.93
N LEU A 28 1.00 2.95 11.53
CA LEU A 28 -0.18 2.83 12.40
C LEU A 28 -0.24 1.44 13.03
N PHE A 29 -0.21 0.39 12.21
CA PHE A 29 -0.33 -0.99 12.70
C PHE A 29 0.86 -1.41 13.56
N GLY A 30 2.08 -0.97 13.23
CA GLY A 30 3.26 -1.16 14.05
C GLY A 30 3.09 -0.58 15.46
N GLY A 31 2.43 0.58 15.59
CA GLY A 31 2.08 1.20 16.87
C GLY A 31 1.09 0.37 17.72
N TYR A 32 0.38 -0.56 17.10
CA TYR A 32 -0.51 -1.53 17.76
C TYR A 32 0.09 -2.94 17.86
N GLY A 33 1.38 -3.11 17.53
CA GLY A 33 2.06 -4.40 17.60
C GLY A 33 1.69 -5.39 16.49
N ILE A 34 1.07 -4.91 15.40
CA ILE A 34 0.72 -5.74 14.24
C ILE A 34 1.81 -5.63 13.18
N ASP A 35 2.46 -6.73 12.80
CA ASP A 35 3.42 -6.77 11.68
C ASP A 35 2.67 -6.70 10.34
N ALA A 36 2.42 -5.46 9.91
CA ALA A 36 1.71 -5.18 8.67
C ALA A 36 2.68 -5.02 7.50
N ARG A 37 2.31 -5.61 6.36
CA ARG A 37 3.06 -5.60 5.11
C ARG A 37 2.24 -5.04 3.97
N ILE A 38 2.93 -4.42 3.02
CA ILE A 38 2.31 -3.77 1.86
C ILE A 38 2.18 -4.78 0.73
N LYS A 39 0.96 -5.20 0.44
CA LYS A 39 0.68 -6.01 -0.74
C LYS A 39 0.35 -5.08 -1.91
N TRP A 40 1.27 -5.05 -2.87
CA TRP A 40 1.09 -4.29 -4.09
C TRP A 40 -0.23 -4.74 -4.78
N THR A 41 -1.11 -3.84 -5.23
CA THR A 41 -0.87 -2.40 -5.45
C THR A 41 -1.25 -1.53 -4.25
N ASN A 42 -2.31 -1.90 -3.52
CA ASN A 42 -3.10 -1.00 -2.68
C ASN A 42 -3.71 -1.69 -1.45
N ASP A 43 -3.12 -2.78 -0.99
CA ASP A 43 -3.60 -3.52 0.17
C ASP A 43 -2.56 -3.56 1.30
N ILE A 44 -3.03 -3.62 2.54
CA ILE A 44 -2.20 -3.89 3.71
C ILE A 44 -2.61 -5.24 4.31
N TYR A 45 -1.62 -6.08 4.56
CA TYR A 45 -1.78 -7.44 5.06
C TYR A 45 -1.11 -7.61 6.42
N ALA A 46 -1.69 -8.46 7.27
CA ALA A 46 -1.01 -9.09 8.41
C ALA A 46 -0.90 -10.59 8.12
N GLY A 47 0.32 -11.10 8.04
CA GLY A 47 0.55 -12.42 7.46
C GLY A 47 -0.07 -12.51 6.07
N ASP A 48 -0.93 -13.51 5.84
CA ASP A 48 -1.63 -13.70 4.55
C ASP A 48 -3.07 -13.12 4.56
N ARG A 49 -3.41 -12.24 5.51
CA ARG A 49 -4.77 -11.72 5.70
C ARG A 49 -4.84 -10.22 5.46
N LYS A 50 -5.87 -9.79 4.74
CA LYS A 50 -6.07 -8.39 4.38
C LYS A 50 -6.69 -7.58 5.51
N LEU A 51 -6.00 -6.51 5.94
CA LEU A 51 -6.46 -5.54 6.93
C LEU A 51 -7.08 -4.29 6.31
N VAL A 52 -6.53 -3.84 5.17
CA VAL A 52 -6.90 -2.56 4.55
C VAL A 52 -6.96 -2.70 3.04
N GLY A 53 -7.93 -2.00 2.44
CA GLY A 53 -7.93 -1.64 1.02
C GLY A 53 -7.77 -0.13 0.87
N ILE A 54 -6.97 0.29 -0.11
CA ILE A 54 -6.68 1.70 -0.43
C ILE A 54 -7.19 1.99 -1.84
N LEU A 55 -7.84 3.13 -2.03
CA LEU A 55 -8.24 3.65 -3.33
C LEU A 55 -7.72 5.07 -3.46
N ILE A 56 -6.92 5.33 -4.50
CA ILE A 56 -6.37 6.66 -4.74
C ILE A 56 -6.78 7.13 -6.13
N GLU A 57 -7.39 8.31 -6.19
CA GLU A 57 -7.84 8.96 -7.41
C GLU A 57 -7.16 10.33 -7.54
N HIS A 58 -6.67 10.65 -8.73
CA HIS A 58 -5.93 11.88 -8.98
C HIS A 58 -6.66 12.77 -9.98
N ASN A 59 -6.72 14.06 -9.66
CA ASN A 59 -7.07 15.11 -10.62
C ASN A 59 -5.78 15.81 -11.06
N LEU A 60 -5.71 16.12 -12.34
CA LEU A 60 -4.52 16.71 -12.96
C LEU A 60 -4.78 18.15 -13.40
N THR A 61 -3.74 18.97 -13.37
CA THR A 61 -3.70 20.29 -14.00
C THR A 61 -2.36 20.44 -14.70
N GLY A 62 -2.37 20.36 -16.03
CA GLY A 62 -1.13 20.25 -16.81
C GLY A 62 -0.39 18.95 -16.50
N ASP A 63 0.89 19.07 -16.15
CA ASP A 63 1.79 17.97 -15.81
C ASP A 63 1.89 17.67 -14.29
N ARG A 64 1.00 18.30 -13.49
CA ARG A 64 1.02 18.18 -12.02
C ARG A 64 -0.27 17.65 -11.45
N LEU A 65 -0.13 17.04 -10.28
CA LEU A 65 -1.26 16.61 -9.46
C LEU A 65 -1.89 17.84 -8.80
N SER A 66 -3.16 18.12 -9.14
CA SER A 66 -3.88 19.25 -8.53
C SER A 66 -4.61 18.82 -7.25
N ARG A 67 -5.19 17.62 -7.28
CA ARG A 67 -5.92 17.05 -6.15
C ARG A 67 -5.78 15.53 -6.16
N THR A 68 -5.64 14.95 -4.98
CA THR A 68 -5.65 13.50 -4.78
C THR A 68 -6.65 13.14 -3.71
N ILE A 69 -7.59 12.26 -4.05
CA ILE A 69 -8.57 11.71 -3.10
C ILE A 69 -8.07 10.34 -2.68
N VAL A 70 -7.91 10.14 -1.36
CA VAL A 70 -7.45 8.88 -0.78
C VAL A 70 -8.58 8.27 0.04
N GLY A 71 -9.13 7.16 -0.44
CA GLY A 71 -10.06 6.30 0.29
C GLY A 71 -9.30 5.19 1.00
N ILE A 72 -9.54 5.02 2.30
CA ILE A 72 -8.89 3.98 3.11
C ILE A 72 -9.98 3.22 3.86
N GLY A 73 -10.06 1.91 3.63
CA GLY A 73 -10.96 1.00 4.33
C GLY A 73 -10.19 0.16 5.34
N VAL A 74 -10.13 0.58 6.61
CA VAL A 74 -9.47 -0.16 7.70
C VAL A 74 -10.46 -1.05 8.40
N ASN A 75 -10.17 -2.34 8.47
CA ASN A 75 -10.92 -3.27 9.32
C ASN A 75 -10.43 -3.16 10.76
N VAL A 76 -11.19 -2.53 11.64
CA VAL A 76 -10.80 -2.30 13.05
C VAL A 76 -11.33 -3.41 13.96
N ASN A 77 -12.63 -3.46 14.22
CA ASN A 77 -13.25 -4.33 15.21
C ASN A 77 -14.11 -5.45 14.60
N GLN A 78 -14.13 -5.60 13.27
CA GLN A 78 -14.91 -6.66 12.62
C GLN A 78 -14.37 -8.04 13.00
N THR A 79 -15.24 -8.90 13.53
CA THR A 79 -14.91 -10.29 13.84
C THR A 79 -15.56 -11.30 12.89
N ARG A 80 -16.49 -10.82 12.04
CA ARG A 80 -17.18 -11.60 11.02
C ARG A 80 -17.11 -10.90 9.68
N PHE A 81 -16.83 -11.64 8.65
CA PHE A 81 -16.73 -11.18 7.27
C PHE A 81 -17.60 -12.03 6.36
N ASP A 82 -17.91 -11.50 5.20
CA ASP A 82 -18.59 -12.24 4.15
C ASP A 82 -17.74 -13.45 3.75
N PRO A 83 -18.29 -14.69 3.74
CA PRO A 83 -17.57 -15.90 3.38
C PRO A 83 -17.00 -15.90 1.94
N SER A 84 -17.48 -15.02 1.07
CA SER A 84 -16.96 -14.87 -0.30
C SER A 84 -15.62 -14.16 -0.34
N LEU A 85 -15.24 -13.43 0.73
CA LEU A 85 -13.95 -12.75 0.80
C LEU A 85 -12.84 -13.77 1.08
N PRO A 86 -11.74 -13.73 0.31
CA PRO A 86 -10.74 -14.81 0.36
C PRO A 86 -9.95 -14.87 1.68
N ASN A 87 -9.64 -13.72 2.28
CA ASN A 87 -8.73 -13.67 3.42
C ASN A 87 -8.83 -12.37 4.24
N PRO A 88 -10.01 -11.92 4.64
CA PRO A 88 -10.12 -10.69 5.42
C PRO A 88 -9.66 -10.92 6.86
N SER A 89 -9.14 -9.84 7.47
CA SER A 89 -8.86 -9.76 8.90
C SER A 89 -9.14 -8.35 9.42
N SER A 90 -9.00 -8.16 10.73
CA SER A 90 -9.15 -6.88 11.40
C SER A 90 -8.11 -6.71 12.50
N MET A 91 -7.92 -5.50 12.99
CA MET A 91 -7.04 -5.23 14.14
C MET A 91 -7.46 -6.09 15.34
N CYS A 92 -8.76 -6.20 15.60
CA CYS A 92 -9.29 -7.03 16.70
C CYS A 92 -8.94 -8.51 16.54
N LEU A 93 -9.05 -9.06 15.34
CA LEU A 93 -8.69 -10.47 15.09
C LEU A 93 -7.19 -10.73 15.18
N GLU A 94 -6.35 -9.73 14.86
CA GLU A 94 -4.88 -9.88 14.93
C GLU A 94 -4.35 -9.77 16.36
N THR A 95 -5.02 -8.99 17.23
CA THR A 95 -4.52 -8.67 18.57
C THR A 95 -5.35 -9.25 19.71
N GLY A 96 -6.61 -9.63 19.42
CA GLY A 96 -7.58 -10.06 20.43
C GLY A 96 -8.21 -8.90 21.22
N CYS A 97 -7.97 -7.64 20.84
CA CYS A 97 -8.44 -6.45 21.53
C CYS A 97 -9.41 -5.64 20.66
N GLU A 98 -10.42 -5.04 21.29
CA GLU A 98 -11.22 -4.01 20.66
C GLU A 98 -10.55 -2.64 20.79
N TYR A 99 -10.75 -1.77 19.77
CA TYR A 99 -10.15 -0.45 19.69
C TYR A 99 -11.21 0.63 19.55
N ASP A 100 -10.98 1.79 20.15
CA ASP A 100 -11.74 3.00 19.84
C ASP A 100 -11.40 3.46 18.41
N ARG A 101 -12.41 3.45 17.55
CA ARG A 101 -12.26 3.82 16.14
C ARG A 101 -11.86 5.28 15.96
N GLN A 102 -12.23 6.17 16.88
CA GLN A 102 -11.84 7.57 16.83
C GLN A 102 -10.35 7.72 17.15
N GLU A 103 -9.84 6.98 18.16
CA GLU A 103 -8.42 6.95 18.45
C GLU A 103 -7.60 6.41 17.26
N VAL A 104 -8.05 5.30 16.66
CA VAL A 104 -7.40 4.73 15.47
C VAL A 104 -7.39 5.74 14.32
N LEU A 105 -8.50 6.47 14.10
CA LEU A 105 -8.60 7.50 13.06
C LEU A 105 -7.64 8.66 13.32
N HIS A 106 -7.52 9.16 14.55
CA HIS A 106 -6.58 10.23 14.89
C HIS A 106 -5.14 9.80 14.66
N ARG A 107 -4.74 8.62 15.16
CA ARG A 107 -3.40 8.08 14.93
C ARG A 107 -3.08 7.86 13.46
N LEU A 108 -4.06 7.40 12.67
CA LEU A 108 -3.91 7.29 11.23
C LEU A 108 -3.66 8.67 10.60
N GLY A 109 -4.39 9.69 11.04
CA GLY A 109 -4.20 11.08 10.61
C GLY A 109 -2.77 11.56 10.85
N ASP A 110 -2.22 11.31 12.04
CA ASP A 110 -0.85 11.68 12.41
C ASP A 110 0.18 10.94 11.53
N CYS A 111 0.01 9.63 11.32
CA CYS A 111 0.89 8.85 10.45
C CYS A 111 0.84 9.34 8.99
N LEU A 112 -0.36 9.64 8.48
CA LEU A 112 -0.53 10.18 7.12
C LEU A 112 0.12 11.55 6.97
N ALA A 113 -0.04 12.44 7.96
CA ALA A 113 0.58 13.75 7.96
C ALA A 113 2.11 13.64 7.95
N ALA A 114 2.69 12.77 8.79
CA ALA A 114 4.14 12.56 8.87
C ALA A 114 4.73 12.06 7.54
N ARG A 115 4.08 11.08 6.88
CA ARG A 115 4.56 10.55 5.59
C ARG A 115 4.35 11.52 4.43
N TYR A 116 3.28 12.30 4.45
CA TYR A 116 3.07 13.37 3.47
C TYR A 116 4.11 14.48 3.61
N GLU A 117 4.42 14.90 4.85
CA GLU A 117 5.46 15.90 5.13
C GLU A 117 6.86 15.40 4.70
N GLN A 118 7.17 14.10 4.93
CA GLN A 118 8.40 13.47 4.44
C GLN A 118 8.52 13.61 2.92
N LEU A 119 7.42 13.32 2.20
CA LEU A 119 7.36 13.44 0.76
C LEU A 119 7.50 14.90 0.29
N GLU A 120 6.83 15.83 0.96
CA GLU A 120 6.87 17.27 0.65
C GLU A 120 8.28 17.86 0.84
N LYS A 121 9.02 17.40 1.85
CA LYS A 121 10.43 17.74 2.08
C LYS A 121 11.40 17.15 1.03
N GLY A 122 10.90 16.30 0.13
CA GLY A 122 11.68 15.72 -0.96
C GLY A 122 12.49 14.48 -0.57
N ASP A 123 12.21 13.85 0.57
CA ASP A 123 12.89 12.64 1.05
C ASP A 123 12.36 11.37 0.34
N ARG A 124 12.45 11.39 -0.99
CA ARG A 124 11.88 10.35 -1.87
C ARG A 124 12.61 9.01 -1.74
N GLU A 125 13.94 9.06 -1.70
CA GLU A 125 14.77 7.84 -1.66
C GLU A 125 14.52 7.04 -0.37
N ALA A 126 14.47 7.71 0.79
CA ALA A 126 14.20 7.05 2.05
C ALA A 126 12.76 6.49 2.10
N LEU A 127 11.79 7.22 1.55
CA LEU A 127 10.40 6.76 1.47
C LEU A 127 10.28 5.50 0.60
N GLN A 128 10.90 5.49 -0.58
CA GLN A 128 10.90 4.33 -1.48
C GLN A 128 11.65 3.13 -0.88
N ALA A 129 12.77 3.37 -0.19
CA ALA A 129 13.51 2.32 0.50
C ALA A 129 12.68 1.70 1.63
N ASP A 130 11.95 2.53 2.40
CA ASP A 130 11.02 2.08 3.44
C ASP A 130 9.88 1.25 2.85
N TYR A 131 9.23 1.73 1.79
CA TYR A 131 8.17 1.02 1.09
C TYR A 131 8.65 -0.36 0.65
N ARG A 132 9.79 -0.44 -0.03
CA ARG A 132 10.35 -1.70 -0.51
C ARG A 132 10.60 -2.68 0.63
N ARG A 133 11.19 -2.25 1.76
CA ARG A 133 11.45 -3.14 2.91
C ARG A 133 10.19 -3.73 3.52
N ARG A 134 9.05 -3.01 3.41
CA ARG A 134 7.76 -3.43 3.97
C ARG A 134 6.84 -4.13 2.96
N MET A 135 7.33 -4.38 1.75
CA MET A 135 6.55 -5.14 0.76
C MET A 135 6.31 -6.57 1.24
N TYR A 136 5.06 -6.98 1.08
CA TYR A 136 4.65 -8.37 1.33
C TYR A 136 5.33 -9.30 0.33
N ARG A 137 5.96 -10.36 0.85
CA ARG A 137 6.67 -11.38 0.06
C ARG A 137 7.86 -10.86 -0.77
N LEU A 138 8.48 -9.78 -0.37
CA LEU A 138 9.70 -9.30 -1.02
C LEU A 138 10.81 -10.37 -0.93
N GLY A 139 11.42 -10.69 -2.07
CA GLY A 139 12.50 -11.70 -2.17
C GLY A 139 12.01 -13.14 -2.20
N GLU A 140 10.71 -13.39 -2.07
CA GLU A 140 10.12 -14.73 -2.08
C GLU A 140 9.67 -15.12 -3.48
N ARG A 141 9.74 -16.43 -3.78
CA ARG A 141 9.22 -17.00 -5.03
C ARG A 141 7.75 -17.35 -4.86
N HIS A 142 6.90 -16.78 -5.72
CA HIS A 142 5.47 -17.05 -5.75
C HIS A 142 4.95 -17.11 -7.17
N ARG A 143 3.70 -17.59 -7.30
CA ARG A 143 2.96 -17.55 -8.56
C ARG A 143 2.28 -16.20 -8.70
N TYR A 144 2.56 -15.52 -9.79
CA TYR A 144 1.94 -14.25 -10.17
C TYR A 144 1.04 -14.45 -11.37
N ARG A 145 -0.07 -13.71 -11.42
CA ARG A 145 -1.02 -13.74 -12.52
C ARG A 145 -1.00 -12.39 -13.24
N TYR A 146 -0.83 -12.44 -14.54
CA TYR A 146 -0.92 -11.26 -15.39
C TYR A 146 -2.38 -10.90 -15.71
N PRO A 147 -2.65 -9.67 -16.18
CA PRO A 147 -3.99 -9.24 -16.59
C PRO A 147 -4.59 -10.08 -17.71
N ASP A 148 -3.73 -10.61 -18.60
CA ASP A 148 -4.11 -11.48 -19.70
C ASP A 148 -4.44 -12.92 -19.25
N GLY A 149 -4.35 -13.21 -17.95
CA GLY A 149 -4.59 -14.51 -17.34
C GLY A 149 -3.38 -15.45 -17.31
N ARG A 150 -2.27 -15.12 -17.97
CA ARG A 150 -1.01 -15.87 -17.85
C ARG A 150 -0.58 -15.93 -16.39
N THR A 151 0.05 -17.03 -16.00
CA THR A 151 0.67 -17.18 -14.68
C THR A 151 2.16 -17.48 -14.84
N VAL A 152 2.96 -16.94 -13.91
CA VAL A 152 4.40 -17.16 -13.86
C VAL A 152 4.85 -17.38 -12.43
N GLU A 153 5.83 -18.24 -12.23
CA GLU A 153 6.57 -18.29 -10.97
C GLU A 153 7.74 -17.33 -11.05
N ALA A 154 7.82 -16.40 -10.09
CA ALA A 154 8.85 -15.37 -10.07
C ALA A 154 9.18 -14.94 -8.64
N VAL A 155 10.30 -14.26 -8.49
CA VAL A 155 10.71 -13.64 -7.22
C VAL A 155 10.37 -12.15 -7.26
N LEU A 156 9.66 -11.65 -6.24
CA LEU A 156 9.38 -10.23 -6.13
C LEU A 156 10.67 -9.48 -5.76
N ARG A 157 11.08 -8.54 -6.61
CA ARG A 157 12.29 -7.73 -6.41
C ARG A 157 12.01 -6.30 -5.96
N GLY A 158 10.78 -5.82 -6.13
CA GLY A 158 10.38 -4.47 -5.73
C GLY A 158 9.35 -3.85 -6.65
N VAL A 159 9.37 -2.54 -6.72
CA VAL A 159 8.49 -1.72 -7.54
C VAL A 159 9.31 -0.63 -8.22
N ARG A 160 8.91 -0.23 -9.43
CA ARG A 160 9.49 0.92 -10.14
C ARG A 160 9.00 2.24 -9.53
N PRO A 161 9.71 3.36 -9.70
CA PRO A 161 9.23 4.69 -9.29
C PRO A 161 7.88 5.08 -9.91
N SER A 162 7.58 4.55 -11.10
CA SER A 162 6.29 4.71 -11.80
C SER A 162 5.17 3.78 -11.30
N GLY A 163 5.52 2.78 -10.45
CA GLY A 163 4.57 1.93 -9.75
C GLY A 163 4.41 0.51 -10.31
N GLU A 164 5.17 0.12 -11.33
CA GLU A 164 5.17 -1.25 -11.85
C GLU A 164 5.88 -2.21 -10.89
N LEU A 165 5.30 -3.40 -10.71
CA LEU A 165 5.90 -4.48 -9.93
C LEU A 165 7.07 -5.10 -10.69
N LEU A 166 8.20 -5.31 -10.01
CA LEU A 166 9.40 -5.93 -10.58
C LEU A 166 9.47 -7.40 -10.18
N LEU A 167 9.41 -8.28 -11.16
CA LEU A 167 9.52 -9.73 -10.98
C LEU A 167 10.77 -10.27 -11.67
N GLU A 168 11.52 -11.10 -10.95
CA GLU A 168 12.63 -11.88 -11.52
C GLU A 168 12.16 -13.29 -11.84
N LEU A 169 12.26 -13.66 -13.11
CA LEU A 169 11.88 -14.97 -13.63
C LEU A 169 12.94 -16.02 -13.27
N PRO A 170 12.60 -17.34 -13.41
CA PRO A 170 13.55 -18.43 -13.14
C PRO A 170 14.80 -18.41 -14.04
N ASP A 171 14.73 -17.78 -15.20
CA ASP A 171 15.85 -17.62 -16.13
C ASP A 171 16.71 -16.38 -15.86
N GLY A 172 16.43 -15.65 -14.78
CA GLY A 172 17.15 -14.44 -14.36
C GLY A 172 16.70 -13.15 -15.07
N ARG A 173 15.79 -13.21 -16.03
CA ARG A 173 15.22 -12.01 -16.66
C ARG A 173 14.29 -11.29 -15.67
N THR A 174 14.22 -9.98 -15.77
CA THR A 174 13.27 -9.16 -15.03
C THR A 174 12.10 -8.78 -15.92
N GLU A 175 10.89 -8.98 -15.41
CA GLU A 175 9.66 -8.51 -16.03
C GLU A 175 8.97 -7.49 -15.14
N GLU A 176 8.25 -6.56 -15.77
CA GLU A 176 7.48 -5.52 -15.12
C GLU A 176 5.98 -5.81 -15.29
N ILE A 177 5.25 -5.79 -14.18
CA ILE A 177 3.79 -5.85 -14.24
C ILE A 177 3.28 -4.45 -13.96
N GLY A 178 2.72 -3.80 -14.98
CA GLY A 178 2.04 -2.52 -14.86
C GLY A 178 0.76 -2.65 -14.03
N ARG A 179 0.16 -1.50 -13.65
CA ARG A 179 -1.16 -1.46 -12.98
C ARG A 179 -2.19 -2.17 -13.85
N ALA A 180 -2.32 -3.46 -13.64
CA ALA A 180 -3.50 -4.16 -14.07
C ALA A 180 -4.60 -3.81 -13.08
N HIS A 181 -5.76 -3.45 -13.60
CA HIS A 181 -6.98 -3.43 -12.80
C HIS A 181 -7.17 -4.86 -12.27
N VAL A 182 -6.93 -5.04 -10.96
CA VAL A 182 -7.22 -6.28 -10.26
C VAL A 182 -8.59 -6.12 -9.61
#